data_5bf7b8cf8a594e3002be31b25e3c9131
#
_entry.id   5bf7b8cf8a594e3002be31b25e3c9131
#
_cell.length_a   1.000
_cell.length_b   1.000
_cell.length_c   1.000
_cell.angle_alpha   90.00
_cell.angle_beta   90.00
_cell.angle_gamma   90.00
#
_symmetry.space_group_name_H-M   'P 1'
#
loop_
_entity.id
_entity.type
_entity.pdbx_description
1 polymer ?
#
loop_
_entity_poly.entity_id
_entity_poly.type
_entity_poly.pdbx_seq_one_letter_code
_entity_poly.pdbx_strand_id
1 'polypeptide(L)'
;MAYYNGVQSVTNATVTGTPGRRASQCNIEISYVNENGGTDNVILRVNDATQLRSADGRRIACSSFVAGQRVDASFSAARSDTAPPMARAYTISRQDTRGRLGVDIAMG
;
A
#
# COMPACT_ATOMS: atom_id res chain seq x y z
N MET A 1 26.24 -3.97 -4.44
CA MET A 1 25.68 -3.83 -4.50
C MET A 1 24.67 -4.10 -4.63
N ALA A 2 24.38 -4.25 -4.38
CA ALA A 2 23.56 -4.68 -4.44
C ALA A 2 22.41 -4.27 -4.76
N TYR A 3 21.94 -4.13 -5.16
CA TYR A 3 20.97 -3.84 -5.48
C TYR A 3 20.25 -4.44 -6.10
N TYR A 4 19.93 -4.58 -6.09
CA TYR A 4 19.10 -5.29 -6.62
C TYR A 4 17.98 -4.48 -6.98
N ASN A 5 17.51 -4.65 -7.86
CA ASN A 5 16.47 -4.23 -8.34
C ASN A 5 15.44 -4.45 -7.56
N GLY A 6 15.68 -4.35 -6.61
CA GLY A 6 14.92 -4.82 -5.67
C GLY A 6 13.52 -4.51 -5.57
N VAL A 7 12.85 -5.38 -4.90
CA VAL A 7 11.48 -5.21 -4.50
C VAL A 7 11.52 -5.00 -3.00
N GLN A 8 10.87 -3.95 -2.54
CA GLN A 8 10.70 -3.72 -1.12
C GLN A 8 9.30 -4.18 -0.73
N SER A 9 9.20 -4.87 0.39
CA SER A 9 7.91 -5.33 0.91
C SER A 9 7.71 -4.77 2.30
N VAL A 10 6.50 -4.30 2.57
CA VAL A 10 6.14 -3.80 3.89
C VAL A 10 4.83 -4.47 4.30
N THR A 11 4.68 -4.69 5.59
CA THR A 11 3.46 -5.27 6.14
C THR A 11 2.85 -4.29 7.12
N ASN A 12 1.56 -4.34 7.24
CA ASN A 12 0.82 -3.54 8.22
C ASN A 12 1.08 -2.04 8.07
N ALA A 13 1.21 -1.59 6.83
CA ALA A 13 1.32 -0.17 6.54
C ALA A 13 -0.06 0.47 6.61
N THR A 14 -0.10 1.78 6.76
CA THR A 14 -1.35 2.53 6.83
C THR A 14 -1.50 3.38 5.58
N VAL A 15 -2.64 3.29 4.92
CA VAL A 15 -2.96 4.19 3.81
C VAL A 15 -3.21 5.58 4.40
N THR A 16 -2.50 6.56 3.88
CA THR A 16 -2.64 7.94 4.37
C THR A 16 -3.39 8.83 3.38
N GLY A 17 -3.54 8.38 2.14
CA GLY A 17 -4.29 9.15 1.16
C GLY A 17 -4.15 8.59 -0.23
N THR A 18 -4.78 9.23 -1.19
CA THR A 18 -4.71 8.85 -2.59
C THR A 18 -4.40 10.09 -3.42
N PRO A 19 -3.18 10.64 -3.30
CA PRO A 19 -2.85 11.88 -3.97
C PRO A 19 -2.83 11.73 -5.48
N GLY A 20 -3.22 12.79 -6.19
CA GLY A 20 -3.15 12.81 -7.64
C GLY A 20 -4.05 11.83 -8.35
N ARG A 21 -5.12 11.42 -7.71
CA ARG A 21 -5.99 10.41 -8.28
C ARG A 21 -6.78 10.97 -9.45
N ARG A 22 -6.78 10.23 -10.54
CA ARG A 22 -7.49 10.59 -11.76
C ARG A 22 -8.17 9.36 -12.30
N ALA A 23 -9.01 9.53 -13.30
CA ALA A 23 -9.74 8.43 -13.90
C ALA A 23 -8.82 7.30 -14.37
N SER A 24 -7.68 7.64 -14.95
CA SER A 24 -6.76 6.65 -15.50
C SER A 24 -5.53 6.43 -14.64
N GLN A 25 -5.44 7.09 -13.51
CA GLN A 25 -4.28 6.98 -12.64
C GLN A 25 -4.72 6.89 -11.21
N CYS A 26 -3.96 6.14 -10.45
CA CYS A 26 -4.22 6.01 -9.04
C CYS A 26 -2.90 5.94 -8.31
N ASN A 27 -2.75 6.78 -7.32
CA ASN A 27 -1.60 6.74 -6.43
C ASN A 27 -2.13 6.52 -5.03
N ILE A 28 -1.45 5.67 -4.28
CA ILE A 28 -1.84 5.36 -2.91
C ILE A 28 -0.65 5.69 -2.04
N GLU A 29 -0.81 6.62 -1.13
CA GLU A 29 0.25 6.96 -0.19
C GLU A 29 0.11 6.10 1.04
N ILE A 30 1.23 5.50 1.47
CA ILE A 30 1.26 4.70 2.68
C ILE A 30 2.34 5.19 3.62
N SER A 31 2.14 4.90 4.89
CA SER A 31 3.09 5.14 5.96
C SER A 31 3.44 3.79 6.57
N TYR A 32 4.71 3.55 6.81
CA TYR A 32 5.14 2.27 7.37
C TYR A 32 6.34 2.50 8.29
N VAL A 33 6.56 1.54 9.18
CA VAL A 33 7.70 1.61 10.09
C VAL A 33 8.90 1.01 9.39
N ASN A 34 9.99 1.77 9.34
CA ASN A 34 11.22 1.30 8.70
C ASN A 34 12.05 0.49 9.69
N GLU A 35 13.16 -0.07 9.22
CA GLU A 35 13.96 -0.96 10.04
C GLU A 35 14.65 -0.24 11.21
N ASN A 36 14.70 1.07 11.20
CA ASN A 36 15.28 1.84 12.29
C ASN A 36 14.24 2.26 13.33
N GLY A 37 12.99 1.84 13.13
CA GLY A 37 11.92 2.20 14.05
C GLY A 37 11.24 3.52 13.75
N GLY A 38 11.73 4.25 12.74
CA GLY A 38 11.09 5.49 12.31
C GLY A 38 9.98 5.20 11.34
N THR A 39 9.29 6.25 10.93
CA THR A 39 8.17 6.14 9.99
C THR A 39 8.56 6.74 8.66
N ASP A 40 8.34 5.99 7.60
CA ASP A 40 8.54 6.45 6.23
C ASP A 40 7.22 6.52 5.51
N ASN A 41 7.15 7.43 4.55
CA ASN A 41 6.00 7.53 3.66
C ASN A 41 6.46 7.31 2.23
N VAL A 42 5.64 6.65 1.44
CA VAL A 42 5.91 6.48 0.02
C VAL A 42 4.60 6.54 -0.74
N ILE A 43 4.63 7.16 -1.92
CA ILE A 43 3.47 7.20 -2.79
C ILE A 43 3.63 6.05 -3.77
N LEU A 44 2.68 5.12 -3.75
CA LEU A 44 2.70 3.94 -4.60
C LEU A 44 1.95 4.25 -5.89
N ARG A 45 2.66 4.16 -7.00
CA ARG A 45 2.07 4.40 -8.32
C ARG A 45 1.46 3.11 -8.83
N VAL A 46 0.16 3.12 -8.99
CA VAL A 46 -0.60 1.96 -9.46
C VAL A 46 -0.72 2.04 -10.97
N ASN A 47 -0.42 0.94 -11.64
CA ASN A 47 -0.59 0.84 -13.08
C ASN A 47 -1.33 -0.46 -13.40
N ASP A 48 -1.49 -0.76 -14.68
CA ASP A 48 -2.26 -1.92 -15.10
C ASP A 48 -1.69 -3.24 -14.62
N ALA A 49 -0.41 -3.28 -14.34
CA ALA A 49 0.24 -4.50 -13.87
C ALA A 49 0.20 -4.65 -12.35
N THR A 50 -0.22 -3.62 -11.65
CA THR A 50 -0.29 -3.66 -10.18
C THR A 50 -1.47 -4.53 -9.76
N GLN A 51 -1.22 -5.42 -8.81
CA GLN A 51 -2.29 -6.26 -8.27
C GLN A 51 -2.83 -5.65 -7.00
N LEU A 52 -4.12 -5.33 -7.03
CA LEU A 52 -4.82 -4.76 -5.87
C LEU A 52 -5.79 -5.81 -5.36
N ARG A 53 -5.66 -6.16 -4.08
CA ARG A 53 -6.41 -7.27 -3.52
C ARG A 53 -7.06 -6.88 -2.21
N SER A 54 -8.21 -7.47 -1.95
CA SER A 54 -8.82 -7.43 -0.63
C SER A 54 -8.17 -8.48 0.25
N ALA A 55 -8.58 -8.51 1.52
CA ALA A 55 -8.01 -9.45 2.49
C ALA A 55 -8.24 -10.90 2.10
N ASP A 56 -9.31 -11.19 1.37
CA ASP A 56 -9.63 -12.55 0.95
C ASP A 56 -9.05 -12.89 -0.44
N GLY A 57 -8.20 -12.02 -0.97
CA GLY A 57 -7.51 -12.30 -2.23
C GLY A 57 -8.24 -11.86 -3.48
N ARG A 58 -9.40 -11.25 -3.35
CA ARG A 58 -10.14 -10.80 -4.51
C ARG A 58 -9.54 -9.54 -5.08
N ARG A 59 -9.61 -9.40 -6.39
CA ARG A 59 -9.18 -8.18 -7.05
C ARG A 59 -10.16 -7.05 -6.71
N ILE A 60 -9.62 -5.91 -6.33
CA ILE A 60 -10.42 -4.74 -6.00
C ILE A 60 -9.90 -3.53 -6.74
N ALA A 61 -10.74 -2.52 -6.85
CA ALA A 61 -10.40 -1.29 -7.54
C ALA A 61 -9.58 -0.38 -6.62
N CYS A 62 -8.81 0.51 -7.22
CA CYS A 62 -8.04 1.49 -6.47
C CYS A 62 -8.94 2.36 -5.59
N SER A 63 -10.15 2.62 -6.04
CA SER A 63 -11.10 3.42 -5.26
C SER A 63 -11.51 2.75 -3.95
N SER A 64 -11.20 1.47 -3.79
CA SER A 64 -11.49 0.76 -2.54
C SER A 64 -10.50 1.08 -1.43
N PHE A 65 -9.40 1.75 -1.75
CA PHE A 65 -8.39 2.09 -0.74
C PHE A 65 -8.65 3.50 -0.22
N VAL A 66 -8.79 3.63 1.08
CA VAL A 66 -9.04 4.91 1.72
C VAL A 66 -8.11 5.07 2.92
N ALA A 67 -7.91 6.30 3.32
CA ALA A 67 -7.02 6.61 4.44
C ALA A 67 -7.48 5.89 5.71
N GLY A 68 -6.54 5.39 6.45
CA GLY A 68 -6.79 4.66 7.69
C GLY A 68 -6.76 3.15 7.54
N GLN A 69 -6.85 2.64 6.33
CA GLN A 69 -6.81 1.20 6.12
C GLN A 69 -5.39 0.67 6.27
N ARG A 70 -5.29 -0.58 6.70
CA ARG A 70 -4.00 -1.27 6.78
C ARG A 70 -3.80 -2.12 5.55
N VAL A 71 -2.59 -2.12 5.04
CA VAL A 71 -2.26 -2.85 3.81
C VAL A 71 -0.89 -3.49 3.94
N ASP A 72 -0.69 -4.53 3.15
CA ASP A 72 0.63 -5.07 2.87
C ASP A 72 0.94 -4.70 1.44
N ALA A 73 2.16 -4.30 1.17
CA ALA A 73 2.51 -3.82 -0.17
C ALA A 73 3.90 -4.27 -0.57
N SER A 74 4.07 -4.48 -1.87
CA SER A 74 5.38 -4.65 -2.46
C SER A 74 5.53 -3.64 -3.59
N PHE A 75 6.69 -3.03 -3.67
CA PHE A 75 6.93 -1.97 -4.63
C PHE A 75 8.42 -1.90 -4.94
N SER A 76 8.74 -1.12 -5.98
CA SER A 76 10.12 -0.98 -6.42
C SER A 76 10.96 -0.32 -5.34
N ALA A 77 12.14 -0.84 -5.10
CA ALA A 77 13.09 -0.20 -4.21
C ALA A 77 13.65 1.09 -4.83
N ALA A 78 13.56 1.23 -6.14
CA ALA A 78 13.95 2.45 -6.81
C ALA A 78 12.85 3.49 -6.64
N ARG A 79 13.20 4.64 -6.13
CA ARG A 79 12.25 5.69 -5.78
C ARG A 79 12.66 7.01 -6.40
N SER A 80 11.67 7.88 -6.58
CA SER A 80 11.95 9.23 -7.02
C SER A 80 12.58 10.03 -5.89
N ASP A 81 13.17 11.16 -6.26
CA ASP A 81 13.78 12.06 -5.31
C ASP A 81 12.81 13.06 -4.74
N THR A 82 11.55 12.79 -4.79
CA THR A 82 10.51 13.69 -4.27
C THR A 82 10.27 13.41 -2.79
N ALA A 83 9.53 14.29 -2.13
CA ALA A 83 9.16 14.16 -0.74
C ALA A 83 7.66 14.31 -0.60
N PRO A 84 6.93 13.24 -0.39
CA PRO A 84 7.44 11.86 -0.21
C PRO A 84 7.87 11.24 -1.54
N PRO A 85 8.74 10.24 -1.49
CA PRO A 85 9.17 9.58 -2.71
C PRO A 85 8.04 8.77 -3.33
N MET A 86 8.15 8.54 -4.63
CA MET A 86 7.19 7.73 -5.37
C MET A 86 7.89 6.46 -5.84
N ALA A 87 7.17 5.35 -5.81
CA ALA A 87 7.68 4.07 -6.27
C ALA A 87 6.59 3.32 -7.02
N ARG A 88 7.00 2.50 -7.99
CA ARG A 88 6.05 1.66 -8.72
C ARG A 88 5.53 0.57 -7.80
N ALA A 89 4.22 0.42 -7.74
CA ALA A 89 3.61 -0.63 -6.93
C ALA A 89 3.50 -1.93 -7.72
N TYR A 90 3.82 -3.04 -7.08
CA TYR A 90 3.61 -4.36 -7.66
C TYR A 90 2.36 -5.01 -7.08
N THR A 91 2.22 -4.99 -5.77
CA THR A 91 1.04 -5.54 -5.11
C THR A 91 0.65 -4.65 -3.95
N ILE A 92 -0.63 -4.51 -3.72
CA ILE A 92 -1.15 -3.86 -2.52
C ILE A 92 -2.34 -4.70 -2.08
N SER A 93 -2.25 -5.28 -0.88
CA SER A 93 -3.29 -6.12 -0.32
C SER A 93 -3.86 -5.45 0.91
N ARG A 94 -5.15 -5.23 0.90
CA ARG A 94 -5.83 -4.62 2.03
C ARG A 94 -6.03 -5.68 3.10
N GLN A 95 -5.70 -5.34 4.34
CA GLN A 95 -5.97 -6.24 5.46
C GLN A 95 -7.41 -6.08 5.88
N ASP A 96 -8.01 -7.18 6.30
CA ASP A 96 -9.35 -7.12 6.82
C ASP A 96 -9.26 -6.86 8.32
N THR A 97 -9.75 -5.74 8.74
CA THR A 97 -9.68 -5.38 10.14
C THR A 97 -10.98 -5.60 10.89
N ARG A 98 -11.94 -6.23 10.27
CA ARG A 98 -13.13 -6.50 10.99
C ARG A 98 -13.03 -7.59 11.93
N GLY A 99 -13.01 -7.50 11.85
CA GLY A 99 -12.84 -8.17 12.36
C GLY A 99 -12.70 -8.46 12.99
N ARG A 100 -12.41 -8.27 12.90
CA ARG A 100 -12.05 -8.41 13.34
C ARG A 100 -12.62 -8.11 13.85
N LEU A 101 -12.98 -7.93 13.58
CA LEU A 101 -13.68 -7.66 13.82
C LEU A 101 -14.38 -7.78 14.05
N GLY A 102 -14.39 -8.00 14.10
CA GLY A 102 -14.97 -8.03 14.26
C GLY A 102 -15.45 -8.44 14.38
N VAL A 103 -15.17 -8.61 14.59
CA VAL A 103 -15.56 -8.81 14.75
C VAL A 103 -15.95 -8.88 14.94
N ASP A 104 -15.78 -8.87 15.11
CA ASP A 104 -16.09 -8.86 15.27
C ASP A 104 -16.70 -9.10 15.42
N ILE A 105 -16.71 -9.28 15.50
CA ILE A 105 -17.14 -9.43 15.61
C ILE A 105 -17.75 -9.77 15.98
N ALA A 106 -17.69 -10.04 16.05
CA ALA A 106 -18.04 -10.23 16.36
C ALA A 106 -18.51 -10.48 16.61
N MET A 107 -18.32 -10.75 16.75
CA MET A 107 -18.56 -10.81 16.91
C MET A 107 -19.00 -10.81 16.97
N GLY A 108 -18.89 -11.07 16.89
CA GLY A 108 -19.05 -10.90 16.89
C GLY A 108 -19.25 -10.89 16.92
#